data_8c1933b329a2675dc29a5575be93436e
#
_entry.id   8c1933b329a2675dc29a5575be93436e
#
_cell.length_a   1.000
_cell.length_b   1.000
_cell.length_c   1.000
_cell.angle_alpha   90.00
_cell.angle_beta   90.00
_cell.angle_gamma   90.00
#
_symmetry.space_group_name_H-M   'P 1'
#
loop_
_entity.id
_entity.type
_entity.pdbx_description
1 polymer ?
#
loop_
_entity_poly.entity_id
_entity_poly.type
_entity_poly.pdbx_seq_one_letter_code
_entity_poly.pdbx_strand_id
1 'polypeptide(L)'
;DDLVAYARIFDKGIKYETASIGRVVVSPKKRNLNLGHVLVNAAIQAIHENFETEEITISAQEHLQKFYAAHGFVTTSDMYLEDDIPHVQMEIK
;
A
#
# COMPACT_ATOMS: atom_id res chain seq x y z
N ASP A 1 10.73 12.67 -17.75
CA ASP A 1 10.03 11.69 -17.62
C ASP A 1 8.79 11.92 -16.95
N ASP A 2 7.78 11.29 -17.46
CA ASP A 2 6.45 11.62 -17.10
C ASP A 2 5.84 10.57 -16.20
N LEU A 3 6.62 10.06 -15.28
CA LEU A 3 6.11 9.11 -14.32
C LEU A 3 5.11 9.82 -13.43
N VAL A 4 3.83 9.48 -13.58
CA VAL A 4 2.76 10.12 -12.83
C VAL A 4 2.58 9.46 -11.47
N ALA A 5 2.61 8.13 -11.45
CA ALA A 5 2.44 7.37 -10.22
C ALA A 5 2.92 5.94 -10.43
N TYR A 6 3.36 5.30 -9.36
CA TYR A 6 3.66 3.87 -9.42
C TYR A 6 3.57 3.26 -8.03
N ALA A 7 3.38 1.94 -8.02
CA ALA A 7 3.44 1.16 -6.80
C ALA A 7 4.19 -0.12 -7.12
N ARG A 8 4.82 -0.70 -6.09
CA ARG A 8 5.54 -1.96 -6.23
C ARG A 8 4.77 -3.03 -5.47
N ILE A 9 4.57 -4.19 -6.09
CA ILE A 9 3.88 -5.30 -5.42
C ILE A 9 4.88 -6.43 -5.17
N PHE A 10 4.66 -7.18 -4.09
CA PHE A 10 5.55 -8.26 -3.67
C PHE A 10 4.72 -9.51 -3.38
N ASP A 11 5.24 -10.65 -3.81
CA ASP A 11 4.59 -11.93 -3.52
C ASP A 11 4.79 -12.31 -2.05
N LYS A 12 4.08 -13.34 -1.62
CA LYS A 12 4.21 -13.90 -0.28
C LYS A 12 5.64 -14.30 -0.01
N GLY A 13 6.08 -14.05 1.22
CA GLY A 13 7.39 -14.49 1.66
C GLY A 13 8.55 -13.57 1.30
N ILE A 14 8.30 -12.46 0.59
CA ILE A 14 9.37 -11.53 0.24
C ILE A 14 9.55 -10.47 1.33
N LYS A 15 8.49 -9.74 1.68
CA LYS A 15 8.54 -8.75 2.76
C LYS A 15 7.80 -9.24 4.00
N TYR A 16 6.70 -9.94 3.79
CA TYR A 16 5.85 -10.49 4.84
C TYR A 16 5.45 -11.90 4.44
N GLU A 17 4.79 -12.61 5.34
CA GLU A 17 4.24 -13.91 4.99
C GLU A 17 3.12 -13.79 3.96
N THR A 18 2.50 -12.63 3.88
CA THR A 18 1.48 -12.33 2.87
C THR A 18 2.09 -11.53 1.73
N ALA A 19 1.32 -11.30 0.68
CA ALA A 19 1.70 -10.35 -0.36
C ALA A 19 1.74 -8.94 0.23
N SER A 20 2.40 -8.03 -0.44
CA SER A 20 2.54 -6.66 0.05
C SER A 20 2.57 -5.66 -1.09
N ILE A 21 2.21 -4.42 -0.76
CA ILE A 21 2.38 -3.27 -1.65
C ILE A 21 3.42 -2.36 -0.98
N GLY A 22 4.48 -2.03 -1.72
CA GLY A 22 5.47 -1.09 -1.24
C GLY A 22 5.57 0.09 -2.19
N ARG A 23 6.17 1.16 -1.71
CA ARG A 23 6.52 2.29 -2.57
C ARG A 23 5.37 2.84 -3.40
N VAL A 24 4.28 3.23 -2.76
CA VAL A 24 3.20 3.93 -3.46
C VAL A 24 3.66 5.39 -3.64
N VAL A 25 3.86 5.80 -4.87
CA VAL A 25 4.38 7.12 -5.20
C VAL A 25 3.48 7.79 -6.22
N VAL A 26 3.11 9.03 -5.96
CA VAL A 26 2.32 9.84 -6.89
C VAL A 26 3.09 11.12 -7.15
N SER A 27 3.21 11.48 -8.42
CA SER A 27 3.94 12.69 -8.81
C SER A 27 3.32 13.93 -8.14
N PRO A 28 4.14 14.83 -7.58
CA PRO A 28 3.60 16.05 -6.98
C PRO A 28 2.78 16.89 -7.94
N LYS A 29 3.10 16.84 -9.23
CA LYS A 29 2.36 17.62 -10.23
C LYS A 29 0.99 17.05 -10.53
N LYS A 30 0.79 15.76 -10.23
CA LYS A 30 -0.48 15.10 -10.48
C LYS A 30 -1.10 14.59 -9.19
N ARG A 31 -0.64 15.11 -8.07
CA ARG A 31 -1.08 14.61 -6.77
C ARG A 31 -2.54 14.98 -6.51
N ASN A 32 -3.36 13.96 -6.37
CA ASN A 32 -4.71 14.11 -5.88
C ASN A 32 -5.12 12.76 -5.30
N LEU A 33 -6.15 12.78 -4.46
CA LEU A 33 -6.59 11.56 -3.77
C LEU A 33 -7.13 10.53 -4.74
N ASN A 34 -7.81 10.98 -5.80
CA ASN A 34 -8.37 10.03 -6.76
C ASN A 34 -7.29 9.21 -7.44
N LEU A 35 -6.19 9.85 -7.81
CA LEU A 35 -5.10 9.12 -8.47
C LEU A 35 -4.47 8.11 -7.51
N GLY A 36 -4.29 8.49 -6.24
CA GLY A 36 -3.77 7.57 -5.24
C GLY A 36 -4.68 6.37 -5.05
N HIS A 37 -6.00 6.60 -4.99
CA HIS A 37 -6.96 5.50 -4.84
C HIS A 37 -6.96 4.59 -6.06
N VAL A 38 -6.86 5.15 -7.27
CA VAL A 38 -6.77 4.35 -8.49
C VAL A 38 -5.53 3.46 -8.45
N LEU A 39 -4.41 4.03 -8.03
CA LEU A 39 -3.15 3.29 -7.97
C LEU A 39 -3.22 2.14 -6.97
N VAL A 40 -3.74 2.38 -5.77
CA VAL A 40 -3.85 1.34 -4.75
C VAL A 40 -4.81 0.24 -5.21
N ASN A 41 -5.93 0.62 -5.80
CA ASN A 41 -6.88 -0.33 -6.34
C ASN A 41 -6.22 -1.22 -7.41
N ALA A 42 -5.45 -0.61 -8.31
CA ALA A 42 -4.76 -1.36 -9.36
C ALA A 42 -3.73 -2.32 -8.76
N ALA A 43 -3.03 -1.90 -7.71
CA ALA A 43 -2.06 -2.75 -7.05
C ALA A 43 -2.73 -3.95 -6.38
N ILE A 44 -3.86 -3.73 -5.71
CA ILE A 44 -4.62 -4.82 -5.09
C ILE A 44 -5.07 -5.82 -6.15
N GLN A 45 -5.58 -5.30 -7.26
CA GLN A 45 -6.06 -6.15 -8.35
C GLN A 45 -4.91 -6.95 -8.96
N ALA A 46 -3.76 -6.33 -9.14
CA ALA A 46 -2.59 -7.01 -9.67
C ALA A 46 -2.12 -8.13 -8.75
N ILE A 47 -2.21 -7.94 -7.44
CA ILE A 47 -1.85 -8.98 -6.49
C ILE A 47 -2.81 -10.15 -6.60
N HIS A 48 -4.12 -9.88 -6.68
CA HIS A 48 -5.11 -10.94 -6.84
C HIS A 48 -4.85 -11.76 -8.10
N GLU A 49 -4.55 -11.09 -9.20
CA GLU A 49 -4.40 -11.76 -10.49
C GLU A 49 -3.07 -12.47 -10.64
N ASN A 50 -2.00 -11.89 -10.13
CA ASN A 50 -0.67 -12.45 -10.35
C ASN A 50 -0.22 -13.41 -9.25
N PHE A 51 -0.69 -13.20 -8.03
CA PHE A 51 -0.23 -14.01 -6.89
C PHE A 51 -1.35 -14.86 -6.29
N GLU A 52 -2.57 -14.73 -6.81
CA GLU A 52 -3.70 -15.56 -6.41
C GLU A 52 -3.95 -15.51 -4.91
N THR A 53 -3.86 -14.34 -4.32
CA THR A 53 -4.09 -14.16 -2.89
C THR A 53 -4.89 -12.90 -2.65
N GLU A 54 -5.70 -12.93 -1.58
CA GLU A 54 -6.42 -11.74 -1.14
C GLU A 54 -5.80 -11.14 0.12
N GLU A 55 -4.80 -11.79 0.67
CA GLU A 55 -4.16 -11.31 1.89
C GLU A 55 -2.99 -10.40 1.54
N ILE A 56 -3.06 -9.16 2.01
CA ILE A 56 -2.06 -8.13 1.70
C ILE A 56 -1.68 -7.42 2.98
N THR A 57 -0.37 -7.26 3.23
CA THR A 57 0.13 -6.51 4.37
C THR A 57 0.93 -5.34 3.86
N ILE A 58 0.75 -4.17 4.46
CA ILE A 58 1.52 -2.98 4.10
C ILE A 58 2.06 -2.31 5.36
N SER A 59 3.10 -1.50 5.16
CA SER A 59 3.60 -0.57 6.16
C SER A 59 3.19 0.81 5.69
N ALA A 60 2.22 1.41 6.37
CA ALA A 60 1.62 2.66 5.94
C ALA A 60 2.06 3.79 6.86
N GLN A 61 2.31 4.98 6.30
CA GLN A 61 2.55 6.15 7.13
C GLN A 61 1.30 6.41 7.96
N GLU A 62 1.52 6.73 9.23
CA GLU A 62 0.42 6.82 10.19
C GLU A 62 -0.69 7.77 9.73
N HIS A 63 -0.34 8.88 9.13
CA HIS A 63 -1.33 9.86 8.71
C HIS A 63 -2.14 9.40 7.49
N LEU A 64 -1.77 8.28 6.86
CA LEU A 64 -2.48 7.75 5.71
C LEU A 64 -3.40 6.59 6.06
N GLN A 65 -3.64 6.34 7.36
CA GLN A 65 -4.48 5.20 7.75
C GLN A 65 -5.88 5.26 7.15
N LYS A 66 -6.49 6.45 7.13
CA LYS A 66 -7.83 6.57 6.57
C LYS A 66 -7.86 6.33 5.08
N PHE A 67 -6.80 6.76 4.39
CA PHE A 67 -6.66 6.53 2.96
C PHE A 67 -6.67 5.04 2.65
N TYR A 68 -5.86 4.27 3.36
CA TYR A 68 -5.79 2.82 3.11
C TYR A 68 -7.02 2.10 3.64
N ALA A 69 -7.61 2.58 4.73
CA ALA A 69 -8.84 1.97 5.26
C ALA A 69 -9.97 2.00 4.25
N ALA A 70 -10.00 3.02 3.40
CA ALA A 70 -11.01 3.11 2.34
C ALA A 70 -10.91 1.94 1.36
N HIS A 71 -9.78 1.26 1.31
CA HIS A 71 -9.57 0.10 0.43
C HIS A 71 -9.71 -1.23 1.17
N GLY A 72 -10.13 -1.19 2.42
CA GLY A 72 -10.35 -2.40 3.20
C GLY A 72 -9.20 -2.79 4.12
N PHE A 73 -8.14 -1.99 4.18
CA PHE A 73 -7.04 -2.26 5.09
C PHE A 73 -7.42 -1.92 6.52
N VAL A 74 -6.98 -2.76 7.46
CA VAL A 74 -7.22 -2.57 8.88
C VAL A 74 -5.85 -2.49 9.57
N THR A 75 -5.71 -1.51 10.48
CA THR A 75 -4.46 -1.35 11.24
C THR A 75 -4.29 -2.53 12.20
N THR A 76 -3.12 -3.18 12.14
CA THR A 76 -2.85 -4.38 12.92
C THR A 76 -1.66 -4.25 13.86
N SER A 77 -1.05 -3.07 13.94
CA SER A 77 0.07 -2.87 14.86
C SER A 77 -0.02 -1.51 15.53
N ASP A 78 0.77 -1.33 16.59
CA ASP A 78 1.01 -0.01 17.16
C ASP A 78 1.92 0.77 16.22
N MET A 79 1.99 2.07 16.44
CA MET A 79 2.87 2.94 15.66
C MET A 79 4.33 2.56 15.90
N TYR A 80 5.11 2.55 14.84
CA TYR A 80 6.56 2.36 14.90
C TYR A 80 7.22 3.35 13.93
N LEU A 81 8.51 3.57 14.12
CA LEU A 81 9.24 4.48 13.26
C LEU A 81 9.92 3.70 12.13
N GLU A 82 9.74 4.18 10.91
CA GLU A 82 10.44 3.64 9.75
C GLU A 82 11.06 4.85 9.08
N ASP A 83 12.40 4.88 9.02
CA ASP A 83 13.14 6.06 8.53
C ASP A 83 12.73 7.32 9.29
N ASP A 84 12.52 7.16 10.60
CA ASP A 84 12.11 8.25 11.51
C ASP A 84 10.75 8.85 11.20
N ILE A 85 9.93 8.15 10.43
CA ILE A 85 8.57 8.58 10.11
C ILE A 85 7.60 7.60 10.76
N PRO A 86 6.55 8.10 11.46
CA PRO A 86 5.57 7.19 12.08
C PRO A 86 4.83 6.35 11.05
N HIS A 87 4.83 5.06 11.27
CA HIS A 87 4.16 4.07 10.41
C HIS A 87 3.31 3.13 11.25
N VAL A 88 2.38 2.46 10.61
CA VAL A 88 1.61 1.35 11.20
C VAL A 88 1.52 0.25 10.17
N GLN A 89 1.38 -0.99 10.66
CA GLN A 89 1.13 -2.11 9.78
C GLN A 89 -0.37 -2.21 9.53
N MET A 90 -0.76 -2.43 8.29
CA MET A 90 -2.17 -2.59 7.93
C MET A 90 -2.32 -3.81 7.04
N GLU A 91 -3.48 -4.47 7.13
CA GLU A 91 -3.71 -5.72 6.40
C GLU A 91 -5.12 -5.81 5.83
N ILE A 92 -5.22 -6.48 4.69
CA ILE A 92 -6.47 -6.99 4.14
C ILE A 92 -6.40 -8.50 4.25
N LYS A 93 -7.46 -9.12 4.72
CA LYS A 93 -7.53 -10.59 4.81
C LYS A 93 -8.66 -11.15 3.98
#